data_5f113a3a33b1c80ff79ee1ab87f793b2
#
_entry.id   5f113a3a33b1c80ff79ee1ab87f793b2
#
_cell.length_a   1.000
_cell.length_b   1.000
_cell.length_c   1.000
_cell.angle_alpha   90.00
_cell.angle_beta   90.00
_cell.angle_gamma   90.00
#
_symmetry.space_group_name_H-M   'P 1'
#
loop_
_entity.id
_entity.type
_entity.pdbx_description
1 polymer ?
#
loop_
_entity_poly.entity_id
_entity_poly.type
_entity_poly.pdbx_seq_one_letter_code
_entity_poly.pdbx_strand_id
1 'polypeptide(L)'
;MAETESRKQQMNTDELRQQYEDGLVSIITPAYNAAAYIAETIESVFAQTYTNWEMLIVNDCSKDNTAEIVQSYAAKDKRIKLINLEENSGAAAARNTAIQNAKGMYIAFLDSDDIWKKEKLQKQLNFMQQNGYAFTFTGYEHFKETKENIQNQVQIPKSLNYKQALKGNQIGCLTVMLDRRQIRNINFTTQKQEDYILWLNVLKQGITAYGIQESLALYRTGNSKSISGNKLQSALWTWKVYRESQNISVVKSMYYMWFYVMNGLKKHR
;
A
#
# COMPACT_ATOMS: atom_id res chain seq x y z
N MET A 1 28.41 12.24 24.45
CA MET A 1 28.05 11.81 23.09
C MET A 1 26.68 11.15 23.02
N ALA A 2 26.34 10.17 23.88
CA ALA A 2 25.01 9.51 23.88
C ALA A 2 23.83 10.45 24.18
N GLU A 3 23.99 11.43 25.11
CA GLU A 3 22.93 12.42 25.39
C GLU A 3 22.70 13.40 24.24
N THR A 4 23.70 13.72 23.45
CA THR A 4 23.58 14.61 22.29
C THR A 4 22.90 13.91 21.10
N GLU A 5 23.13 12.61 20.94
CA GLU A 5 22.42 11.80 19.94
C GLU A 5 20.96 11.54 20.34
N SER A 6 20.69 11.30 21.62
CA SER A 6 19.33 11.16 22.16
C SER A 6 18.53 12.45 21.99
N ARG A 7 19.11 13.62 22.28
CA ARG A 7 18.47 14.93 22.04
C ARG A 7 18.23 15.23 20.57
N LYS A 8 19.17 14.88 19.68
CA LYS A 8 18.97 15.01 18.22
C LYS A 8 17.89 14.07 17.68
N GLN A 9 17.76 12.87 18.23
CA GLN A 9 16.68 11.95 17.89
C GLN A 9 15.32 12.44 18.42
N GLN A 10 15.30 13.06 19.61
CA GLN A 10 14.07 13.58 20.23
C GLN A 10 13.59 14.87 19.56
N MET A 11 14.48 15.79 19.19
CA MET A 11 14.15 16.98 18.39
C MET A 11 13.60 16.61 17.01
N ASN A 12 14.15 15.57 16.36
CA ASN A 12 13.66 15.11 15.05
C ASN A 12 12.25 14.46 15.12
N THR A 13 11.90 13.82 16.23
CA THR A 13 10.55 13.25 16.44
C THR A 13 9.49 14.32 16.74
N ASP A 14 9.81 15.38 17.43
CA ASP A 14 8.87 16.46 17.74
C ASP A 14 8.65 17.40 16.54
N GLU A 15 9.68 17.64 15.72
CA GLU A 15 9.56 18.31 14.43
C GLU A 15 8.68 17.50 13.43
N LEU A 16 8.84 16.18 13.39
CA LEU A 16 8.00 15.29 12.56
C LEU A 16 6.54 15.25 13.04
N ARG A 17 6.29 15.39 14.36
CA ARG A 17 4.92 15.51 14.91
C ARG A 17 4.23 16.79 14.49
N GLN A 18 4.96 17.90 14.30
CA GLN A 18 4.42 19.18 13.83
C GLN A 18 4.16 19.17 12.30
N GLN A 19 4.74 18.25 11.56
CA GLN A 19 4.63 18.16 10.11
C GLN A 19 3.34 17.50 9.63
N TYR A 20 2.71 16.64 10.44
CA TYR A 20 1.53 15.85 10.05
C TYR A 20 0.34 16.08 10.99
N GLU A 21 -0.86 16.05 10.44
CA GLU A 21 -2.09 16.15 11.21
C GLU A 21 -2.30 14.87 12.05
N ASP A 22 -2.41 15.04 13.38
CA ASP A 22 -2.52 13.94 14.34
C ASP A 22 -3.80 13.12 14.12
N GLY A 23 -3.65 11.80 14.16
CA GLY A 23 -4.74 10.86 13.92
C GLY A 23 -5.26 10.83 12.48
N LEU A 24 -4.92 11.79 11.61
CA LEU A 24 -5.39 11.79 10.23
C LEU A 24 -4.78 10.65 9.42
N VAL A 25 -5.61 9.91 8.70
CA VAL A 25 -5.19 8.87 7.74
C VAL A 25 -5.34 9.40 6.32
N SER A 26 -4.23 9.55 5.60
CA SER A 26 -4.24 9.87 4.17
C SER A 26 -4.33 8.58 3.34
N ILE A 27 -5.41 8.43 2.59
CA ILE A 27 -5.67 7.30 1.70
C ILE A 27 -5.15 7.65 0.31
N ILE A 28 -4.21 6.86 -0.19
CA ILE A 28 -3.49 7.08 -1.43
C ILE A 28 -4.10 6.20 -2.52
N THR A 29 -4.69 6.82 -3.53
CA THR A 29 -5.42 6.13 -4.61
C THR A 29 -4.97 6.59 -5.98
N PRO A 30 -4.14 5.80 -6.69
CA PRO A 30 -3.87 6.04 -8.10
C PRO A 30 -5.08 5.62 -8.94
N ALA A 31 -5.44 6.40 -9.95
CA ALA A 31 -6.57 6.08 -10.83
C ALA A 31 -6.19 6.29 -12.30
N TYR A 32 -6.40 5.27 -13.13
CA TYR A 32 -6.25 5.33 -14.58
C TYR A 32 -7.30 4.48 -15.27
N ASN A 33 -8.19 5.12 -16.03
CA ASN A 33 -9.31 4.45 -16.71
C ASN A 33 -10.12 3.54 -15.75
N ALA A 34 -10.51 4.12 -14.61
CA ALA A 34 -11.17 3.42 -13.49
C ALA A 34 -12.67 3.77 -13.37
N ALA A 35 -13.28 4.39 -14.37
CA ALA A 35 -14.69 4.84 -14.33
C ALA A 35 -15.67 3.76 -13.92
N ALA A 36 -15.39 2.48 -14.26
CA ALA A 36 -16.24 1.35 -13.91
C ALA A 36 -16.23 0.99 -12.41
N TYR A 37 -15.20 1.39 -11.65
CA TYR A 37 -14.97 0.88 -10.29
C TYR A 37 -14.77 1.97 -9.24
N ILE A 38 -14.25 3.13 -9.63
CA ILE A 38 -13.81 4.18 -8.70
C ILE A 38 -14.92 4.65 -7.75
N ALA A 39 -16.17 4.67 -8.19
CA ALA A 39 -17.31 5.01 -7.36
C ALA A 39 -17.46 4.04 -6.18
N GLU A 40 -17.38 2.73 -6.42
CA GLU A 40 -17.49 1.69 -5.41
C GLU A 40 -16.30 1.75 -4.41
N THR A 41 -15.11 2.03 -4.92
CA THR A 41 -13.91 2.28 -4.10
C THR A 41 -14.12 3.47 -3.15
N ILE A 42 -14.61 4.62 -3.64
CA ILE A 42 -14.89 5.82 -2.83
C ILE A 42 -15.97 5.53 -1.79
N GLU A 43 -17.06 4.87 -2.17
CA GLU A 43 -18.15 4.52 -1.26
C GLU A 43 -17.66 3.59 -0.12
N SER A 44 -16.69 2.71 -0.38
CA SER A 44 -16.08 1.88 0.66
C SER A 44 -15.30 2.68 1.70
N VAL A 45 -14.75 3.84 1.30
CA VAL A 45 -14.06 4.78 2.20
C VAL A 45 -15.09 5.60 3.00
N PHE A 46 -16.18 6.04 2.38
CA PHE A 46 -17.28 6.69 3.10
C PHE A 46 -17.90 5.80 4.19
N ALA A 47 -17.96 4.50 3.93
CA ALA A 47 -18.50 3.52 4.86
C ALA A 47 -17.57 3.22 6.06
N GLN A 48 -16.36 3.79 6.13
CA GLN A 48 -15.42 3.53 7.22
C GLN A 48 -15.95 4.05 8.55
N THR A 49 -15.82 3.25 9.61
CA THR A 49 -16.20 3.62 10.98
C THR A 49 -15.26 4.67 11.56
N TYR A 50 -14.00 4.69 11.16
CA TYR A 50 -13.06 5.77 11.46
C TYR A 50 -13.25 6.92 10.48
N THR A 51 -13.55 8.13 10.99
CA THR A 51 -13.98 9.25 10.16
C THR A 51 -12.90 10.32 9.90
N ASN A 52 -11.76 10.28 10.64
CA ASN A 52 -10.66 11.24 10.47
C ASN A 52 -9.69 10.78 9.37
N TRP A 53 -10.14 10.90 8.12
CA TRP A 53 -9.37 10.54 6.93
C TRP A 53 -9.48 11.61 5.86
N GLU A 54 -8.51 11.64 4.97
CA GLU A 54 -8.56 12.28 3.65
C GLU A 54 -8.25 11.23 2.58
N MET A 55 -8.83 11.37 1.39
CA MET A 55 -8.57 10.50 0.26
C MET A 55 -8.01 11.31 -0.90
N LEU A 56 -6.76 11.01 -1.28
CA LEU A 56 -6.09 11.67 -2.40
C LEU A 56 -6.14 10.75 -3.61
N ILE A 57 -6.98 11.08 -4.57
CA ILE A 57 -7.14 10.34 -5.81
C ILE A 57 -6.36 11.07 -6.90
N VAL A 58 -5.30 10.43 -7.39
CA VAL A 58 -4.49 10.98 -8.47
C VAL A 58 -4.88 10.33 -9.77
N ASN A 59 -5.53 11.13 -10.64
CA ASN A 59 -5.90 10.74 -11.98
C ASN A 59 -4.68 10.81 -12.90
N ASP A 60 -4.22 9.66 -13.35
CA ASP A 60 -3.04 9.50 -14.20
C ASP A 60 -3.40 9.64 -15.70
N CYS A 61 -4.01 10.78 -16.05
CA CYS A 61 -4.41 11.12 -17.42
C CYS A 61 -5.41 10.11 -18.04
N SER A 62 -6.49 9.75 -17.29
CA SER A 62 -7.57 8.88 -17.77
C SER A 62 -8.22 9.40 -19.04
N LYS A 63 -8.69 8.49 -19.89
CA LYS A 63 -9.40 8.77 -21.15
C LYS A 63 -10.92 8.51 -21.05
N ASP A 64 -11.35 7.97 -19.92
CA ASP A 64 -12.74 7.72 -19.58
C ASP A 64 -13.26 8.75 -18.55
N ASN A 65 -14.46 8.60 -18.03
CA ASN A 65 -15.10 9.52 -17.09
C ASN A 65 -14.58 9.39 -15.65
N THR A 66 -13.35 8.85 -15.43
CA THR A 66 -12.79 8.69 -14.07
C THR A 66 -12.71 10.03 -13.34
N ALA A 67 -12.16 11.06 -13.99
CA ALA A 67 -11.98 12.38 -13.36
C ALA A 67 -13.31 13.04 -13.00
N GLU A 68 -14.31 12.99 -13.88
CA GLU A 68 -15.63 13.55 -13.67
C GLU A 68 -16.36 12.87 -12.50
N ILE A 69 -16.26 11.54 -12.41
CA ILE A 69 -16.84 10.78 -11.28
C ILE A 69 -16.19 11.24 -9.97
N VAL A 70 -14.86 11.24 -9.88
CA VAL A 70 -14.14 11.67 -8.66
C VAL A 70 -14.47 13.12 -8.31
N GLN A 71 -14.52 14.04 -9.28
CA GLN A 71 -14.88 15.43 -9.08
C GLN A 71 -16.27 15.59 -8.49
N SER A 72 -17.24 14.74 -8.88
CA SER A 72 -18.59 14.76 -8.34
C SER A 72 -18.64 14.38 -6.85
N TYR A 73 -17.74 13.51 -6.39
CA TYR A 73 -17.57 13.17 -4.96
C TYR A 73 -16.81 14.26 -4.21
N ALA A 74 -15.74 14.79 -4.78
CA ALA A 74 -14.96 15.89 -4.17
C ALA A 74 -15.79 17.17 -3.96
N ALA A 75 -16.77 17.43 -4.83
CA ALA A 75 -17.71 18.54 -4.67
C ALA A 75 -18.65 18.36 -3.46
N LYS A 76 -18.93 17.13 -3.04
CA LYS A 76 -19.83 16.79 -1.92
C LYS A 76 -19.09 16.65 -0.59
N ASP A 77 -17.84 16.22 -0.62
CA ASP A 77 -17.03 16.00 0.59
C ASP A 77 -15.57 16.47 0.39
N LYS A 78 -15.18 17.48 1.16
CA LYS A 78 -13.84 18.10 1.09
C LYS A 78 -12.68 17.18 1.52
N ARG A 79 -12.98 16.02 2.12
CA ARG A 79 -11.99 15.01 2.46
C ARG A 79 -11.49 14.26 1.22
N ILE A 80 -12.26 14.29 0.11
CA ILE A 80 -11.83 13.73 -1.18
C ILE A 80 -11.15 14.81 -1.99
N LYS A 81 -9.97 14.52 -2.50
CA LYS A 81 -9.16 15.41 -3.31
C LYS A 81 -8.80 14.74 -4.62
N LEU A 82 -9.17 15.37 -5.72
CA LEU A 82 -8.74 14.98 -7.07
C LEU A 82 -7.48 15.76 -7.45
N ILE A 83 -6.45 15.06 -7.90
CA ILE A 83 -5.23 15.62 -8.49
C ILE A 83 -5.10 15.04 -9.89
N ASN A 84 -5.06 15.88 -10.92
CA ASN A 84 -4.86 15.42 -12.29
C ASN A 84 -3.40 15.57 -12.68
N LEU A 85 -2.80 14.51 -13.25
CA LEU A 85 -1.49 14.59 -13.89
C LEU A 85 -1.67 15.06 -15.34
N GLU A 86 -0.66 15.77 -15.85
CA GLU A 86 -0.67 16.28 -17.23
C GLU A 86 -0.42 15.17 -18.26
N GLU A 87 0.33 14.14 -17.87
CA GLU A 87 0.63 12.97 -18.69
C GLU A 87 0.50 11.66 -17.92
N ASN A 88 0.32 10.54 -18.62
CA ASN A 88 0.31 9.22 -17.99
C ASN A 88 1.72 8.83 -17.54
N SER A 89 1.95 8.89 -16.24
CA SER A 89 3.24 8.64 -15.58
C SER A 89 3.31 7.32 -14.82
N GLY A 90 2.20 6.58 -14.78
CA GLY A 90 2.07 5.27 -14.14
C GLY A 90 1.72 5.34 -12.64
N ALA A 91 1.27 4.20 -12.10
CA ALA A 91 0.75 4.09 -10.74
C ALA A 91 1.75 4.54 -9.66
N ALA A 92 3.06 4.29 -9.85
CA ALA A 92 4.09 4.71 -8.91
C ALA A 92 4.18 6.24 -8.81
N ALA A 93 4.18 6.95 -9.95
CA ALA A 93 4.19 8.40 -9.98
C ALA A 93 2.92 8.99 -9.36
N ALA A 94 1.75 8.43 -9.71
CA ALA A 94 0.48 8.83 -9.12
C ALA A 94 0.45 8.65 -7.59
N ARG A 95 0.92 7.50 -7.07
CA ARG A 95 1.04 7.28 -5.61
C ARG A 95 2.01 8.27 -4.97
N ASN A 96 3.17 8.55 -5.58
CA ASN A 96 4.13 9.52 -5.05
C ASN A 96 3.54 10.93 -5.01
N THR A 97 2.83 11.35 -6.05
CA THR A 97 2.12 12.64 -6.07
C THR A 97 1.08 12.72 -4.93
N ALA A 98 0.32 11.66 -4.70
CA ALA A 98 -0.62 11.61 -3.59
C ALA A 98 0.09 11.70 -2.23
N ILE A 99 1.19 10.96 -2.02
CA ILE A 99 1.99 10.98 -0.79
C ILE A 99 2.57 12.37 -0.49
N GLN A 100 3.04 13.08 -1.52
CA GLN A 100 3.57 14.45 -1.39
C GLN A 100 2.50 15.45 -0.96
N ASN A 101 1.24 15.24 -1.34
CA ASN A 101 0.10 16.09 -0.99
C ASN A 101 -0.64 15.64 0.27
N ALA A 102 -0.24 14.50 0.84
CA ALA A 102 -0.86 13.92 2.03
C ALA A 102 -0.48 14.68 3.30
N LYS A 103 -1.48 15.00 4.13
CA LYS A 103 -1.31 15.71 5.41
C LYS A 103 -1.31 14.78 6.61
N GLY A 104 -1.88 13.58 6.47
CA GLY A 104 -2.08 12.66 7.58
C GLY A 104 -0.78 12.10 8.14
N MET A 105 -0.81 11.86 9.46
CA MET A 105 0.21 11.13 10.19
C MET A 105 0.36 9.68 9.70
N TYR A 106 -0.75 9.10 9.27
CA TYR A 106 -0.79 7.74 8.72
C TYR A 106 -1.07 7.76 7.23
N ILE A 107 -0.42 6.85 6.49
CA ILE A 107 -0.70 6.60 5.08
C ILE A 107 -1.27 5.20 4.93
N ALA A 108 -2.36 5.09 4.18
CA ALA A 108 -2.93 3.82 3.75
C ALA A 108 -3.11 3.83 2.22
N PHE A 109 -3.01 2.66 1.58
CA PHE A 109 -3.10 2.53 0.13
C PHE A 109 -4.37 1.80 -0.28
N LEU A 110 -5.06 2.32 -1.30
CA LEU A 110 -6.25 1.71 -1.88
C LEU A 110 -6.25 1.94 -3.38
N ASP A 111 -6.17 0.90 -4.15
CA ASP A 111 -6.23 1.00 -5.61
C ASP A 111 -7.67 1.29 -6.08
N SER A 112 -7.82 1.94 -7.24
CA SER A 112 -9.08 2.52 -7.72
C SER A 112 -10.15 1.50 -8.14
N ASP A 113 -9.87 0.20 -8.04
CA ASP A 113 -10.76 -0.92 -8.34
C ASP A 113 -10.98 -1.88 -7.15
N ASP A 114 -10.34 -1.58 -5.99
CA ASP A 114 -10.43 -2.38 -4.78
C ASP A 114 -11.42 -1.77 -3.76
N ILE A 115 -11.77 -2.56 -2.74
CA ILE A 115 -12.78 -2.19 -1.73
C ILE A 115 -12.25 -2.47 -0.34
N TRP A 116 -12.50 -1.57 0.61
CA TRP A 116 -12.27 -1.81 2.02
C TRP A 116 -13.55 -2.24 2.76
N LYS A 117 -13.41 -3.15 3.74
CA LYS A 117 -14.46 -3.43 4.70
C LYS A 117 -14.54 -2.28 5.70
N LYS A 118 -15.75 -1.93 6.14
CA LYS A 118 -16.05 -0.70 6.90
C LYS A 118 -15.26 -0.48 8.20
N GLU A 119 -14.72 -1.53 8.79
CA GLU A 119 -13.97 -1.44 10.05
C GLU A 119 -12.44 -1.39 9.87
N LYS A 120 -11.97 -1.39 8.62
CA LYS A 120 -10.53 -1.52 8.32
C LYS A 120 -9.69 -0.43 8.97
N LEU A 121 -10.02 0.83 8.73
CA LEU A 121 -9.22 1.95 9.27
C LEU A 121 -9.21 1.93 10.80
N GLN A 122 -10.36 1.77 11.43
CA GLN A 122 -10.48 1.76 12.90
C GLN A 122 -9.68 0.64 13.54
N LYS A 123 -9.83 -0.60 13.03
CA LYS A 123 -9.12 -1.76 13.58
C LYS A 123 -7.62 -1.65 13.37
N GLN A 124 -7.20 -1.23 12.20
CA GLN A 124 -5.80 -1.16 11.85
C GLN A 124 -5.09 -0.02 12.60
N LEU A 125 -5.73 1.15 12.73
CA LEU A 125 -5.20 2.27 13.50
C LEU A 125 -5.08 1.93 14.99
N ASN A 126 -6.12 1.34 15.58
CA ASN A 126 -6.09 0.87 16.97
C ASN A 126 -4.94 -0.12 17.20
N PHE A 127 -4.75 -1.07 16.28
CA PHE A 127 -3.68 -2.06 16.37
C PHE A 127 -2.29 -1.40 16.31
N MET A 128 -2.10 -0.41 15.44
CA MET A 128 -0.86 0.36 15.36
C MET A 128 -0.59 1.13 16.65
N GLN A 129 -1.57 1.89 17.14
CA GLN A 129 -1.42 2.78 18.30
C GLN A 129 -1.19 2.01 19.59
N GLN A 130 -1.96 0.95 19.83
CA GLN A 130 -1.84 0.13 21.06
C GLN A 130 -0.49 -0.58 21.19
N ASN A 131 0.15 -0.89 20.06
CA ASN A 131 1.41 -1.64 20.03
C ASN A 131 2.62 -0.82 19.61
N GLY A 132 2.44 0.44 19.23
CA GLY A 132 3.52 1.29 18.72
C GLY A 132 4.08 0.83 17.36
N TYR A 133 3.28 0.16 16.53
CA TYR A 133 3.73 -0.39 15.26
C TYR A 133 3.78 0.67 14.15
N ALA A 134 4.92 0.74 13.46
CA ALA A 134 5.13 1.65 12.34
C ALA A 134 4.55 1.15 11.01
N PHE A 135 4.46 -0.15 10.82
CA PHE A 135 4.02 -0.80 9.60
C PHE A 135 3.06 -1.95 9.91
N THR A 136 1.83 -1.85 9.44
CA THR A 136 0.82 -2.90 9.58
C THR A 136 0.18 -3.24 8.25
N PHE A 137 -0.34 -4.46 8.14
CA PHE A 137 -1.12 -4.94 7.00
C PHE A 137 -2.20 -5.90 7.47
N THR A 138 -3.18 -6.19 6.61
CA THR A 138 -4.33 -7.03 6.96
C THR A 138 -4.46 -8.21 6.01
N GLY A 139 -5.24 -9.24 6.38
CA GLY A 139 -5.77 -10.19 5.44
C GLY A 139 -6.67 -9.50 4.42
N TYR A 140 -6.90 -10.16 3.29
CA TYR A 140 -7.82 -9.71 2.24
C TYR A 140 -8.43 -10.89 1.50
N GLU A 141 -9.49 -10.64 0.77
CA GLU A 141 -10.17 -11.61 -0.06
C GLU A 141 -10.11 -11.21 -1.52
N HIS A 142 -10.01 -12.19 -2.41
CA HIS A 142 -10.22 -11.97 -3.83
C HIS A 142 -11.72 -12.04 -4.14
N PHE A 143 -12.22 -11.11 -4.95
CA PHE A 143 -13.59 -11.14 -5.44
C PHE A 143 -13.62 -10.91 -6.95
N LYS A 144 -14.71 -11.33 -7.58
CA LYS A 144 -14.89 -11.20 -9.01
C LYS A 144 -16.27 -10.62 -9.31
N GLU A 145 -16.34 -9.65 -10.24
CA GLU A 145 -17.54 -8.94 -10.65
C GLU A 145 -18.19 -8.15 -9.52
N THR A 146 -18.82 -8.79 -8.54
CA THR A 146 -19.45 -8.14 -7.39
C THR A 146 -18.75 -8.53 -6.08
N LYS A 147 -18.79 -7.65 -5.08
CA LYS A 147 -18.15 -7.85 -3.76
C LYS A 147 -18.68 -9.04 -2.96
N GLU A 148 -19.85 -9.57 -3.32
CA GLU A 148 -20.45 -10.77 -2.74
C GLU A 148 -19.85 -12.04 -3.31
N ASN A 149 -19.25 -11.99 -4.52
CA ASN A 149 -18.66 -13.14 -5.21
C ASN A 149 -17.21 -13.35 -4.79
N ILE A 150 -17.02 -13.78 -3.53
CA ILE A 150 -15.70 -14.05 -2.95
C ILE A 150 -15.13 -15.36 -3.55
N GLN A 151 -13.91 -15.28 -4.08
CA GLN A 151 -13.20 -16.41 -4.68
C GLN A 151 -12.35 -17.17 -3.67
N ASN A 152 -11.51 -16.44 -2.92
CA ASN A 152 -10.64 -17.02 -1.92
C ASN A 152 -10.16 -15.94 -0.92
N GLN A 153 -9.78 -16.40 0.26
CA GLN A 153 -9.16 -15.57 1.29
C GLN A 153 -7.64 -15.76 1.27
N VAL A 154 -6.91 -14.65 1.30
CA VAL A 154 -5.45 -14.68 1.37
C VAL A 154 -5.00 -14.67 2.83
N GLN A 155 -4.36 -15.78 3.23
CA GLN A 155 -3.73 -15.89 4.53
C GLN A 155 -2.41 -15.11 4.57
N ILE A 156 -2.19 -14.37 5.63
CA ILE A 156 -1.01 -13.53 5.81
C ILE A 156 -0.21 -13.95 7.06
N PRO A 157 1.11 -13.68 7.10
CA PRO A 157 1.89 -13.93 8.31
C PRO A 157 1.55 -12.91 9.41
N LYS A 158 1.73 -13.31 10.68
CA LYS A 158 1.55 -12.41 11.84
C LYS A 158 2.55 -11.26 11.85
N SER A 159 3.75 -11.49 11.34
CA SER A 159 4.79 -10.46 11.20
C SER A 159 5.77 -10.81 10.09
N LEU A 160 6.41 -9.79 9.54
CA LEU A 160 7.46 -9.92 8.53
C LEU A 160 8.60 -8.94 8.83
N ASN A 161 9.81 -9.45 8.94
CA ASN A 161 11.02 -8.66 8.86
C ASN A 161 11.61 -8.69 7.43
N TYR A 162 12.67 -7.90 7.20
CA TYR A 162 13.32 -7.80 5.89
C TYR A 162 13.71 -9.16 5.29
N LYS A 163 14.36 -10.04 6.09
CA LYS A 163 14.82 -11.36 5.62
C LYS A 163 13.66 -12.31 5.28
N GLN A 164 12.56 -12.20 6.00
CA GLN A 164 11.35 -13.00 5.72
C GLN A 164 10.65 -12.49 4.47
N ALA A 165 10.53 -11.16 4.30
CA ALA A 165 9.93 -10.55 3.12
C ALA A 165 10.70 -10.85 1.84
N LEU A 166 12.03 -10.98 1.87
CA LEU A 166 12.83 -11.42 0.72
C LEU A 166 12.47 -12.82 0.18
N LYS A 167 11.73 -13.64 0.93
CA LYS A 167 11.27 -14.97 0.46
C LYS A 167 10.01 -14.88 -0.44
N GLY A 168 9.53 -13.67 -0.71
CA GLY A 168 8.40 -13.37 -1.60
C GLY A 168 7.49 -12.29 -1.03
N ASN A 169 6.82 -11.54 -1.92
CA ASN A 169 5.85 -10.54 -1.52
C ASN A 169 4.59 -11.22 -0.94
N GLN A 170 4.33 -10.96 0.34
CA GLN A 170 3.18 -11.47 1.09
C GLN A 170 2.26 -10.35 1.58
N ILE A 171 2.53 -9.11 1.17
CA ILE A 171 1.81 -7.92 1.60
C ILE A 171 1.10 -7.32 0.39
N GLY A 172 -0.22 -7.35 0.38
CA GLY A 172 -1.04 -6.68 -0.64
C GLY A 172 -1.07 -5.16 -0.40
N CYS A 173 -0.87 -4.36 -1.45
CA CYS A 173 -0.80 -2.91 -1.34
C CYS A 173 -2.04 -2.32 -0.64
N LEU A 174 -3.25 -2.74 -1.02
CA LEU A 174 -4.52 -2.30 -0.46
C LEU A 174 -4.69 -2.58 1.04
N THR A 175 -3.82 -3.41 1.64
CA THR A 175 -3.91 -3.82 3.05
C THR A 175 -3.05 -2.97 3.99
N VAL A 176 -2.12 -2.20 3.44
CA VAL A 176 -1.05 -1.54 4.20
C VAL A 176 -1.50 -0.25 4.87
N MET A 177 -0.97 -0.01 6.07
CA MET A 177 -0.96 1.29 6.74
C MET A 177 0.42 1.54 7.36
N LEU A 178 0.94 2.75 7.19
CA LEU A 178 2.26 3.19 7.60
C LEU A 178 2.15 4.42 8.51
N ASP A 179 2.95 4.47 9.58
CA ASP A 179 3.13 5.66 10.43
C ASP A 179 4.33 6.48 9.92
N ARG A 180 4.07 7.65 9.36
CA ARG A 180 5.08 8.55 8.76
C ARG A 180 6.11 9.07 9.75
N ARG A 181 5.81 9.10 11.04
CA ARG A 181 6.75 9.57 12.07
C ARG A 181 7.91 8.60 12.28
N GLN A 182 7.70 7.32 11.98
CA GLN A 182 8.65 6.24 12.25
C GLN A 182 9.35 5.73 10.98
N ILE A 183 8.82 6.08 9.80
CA ILE A 183 9.32 5.57 8.51
C ILE A 183 9.97 6.71 7.73
N ARG A 184 11.23 6.56 7.44
CA ARG A 184 11.96 7.49 6.58
C ARG A 184 11.69 7.13 5.13
N ASN A 185 11.31 8.11 4.33
CA ASN A 185 11.18 8.00 2.88
C ASN A 185 10.19 6.92 2.40
N ILE A 186 8.94 7.32 2.27
CA ILE A 186 7.89 6.51 1.64
C ILE A 186 7.79 6.97 0.18
N ASN A 187 8.46 6.25 -0.73
CA ASN A 187 8.53 6.61 -2.14
C ASN A 187 8.53 5.37 -3.03
N PHE A 188 7.59 5.31 -3.96
CA PHE A 188 7.51 4.25 -4.96
C PHE A 188 8.52 4.48 -6.08
N THR A 189 9.13 3.41 -6.55
CA THR A 189 10.03 3.44 -7.72
C THR A 189 9.24 3.16 -9.00
N THR A 190 9.77 3.55 -10.15
CA THR A 190 9.18 3.23 -11.45
C THR A 190 9.44 1.79 -11.91
N GLN A 191 10.23 1.03 -11.15
CA GLN A 191 10.49 -0.38 -11.44
C GLN A 191 9.23 -1.23 -11.20
N LYS A 192 9.11 -2.35 -11.90
CA LYS A 192 8.04 -3.33 -11.66
C LYS A 192 8.12 -3.91 -10.26
N GLN A 193 6.98 -4.25 -9.65
CA GLN A 193 6.83 -4.63 -8.23
C GLN A 193 7.21 -3.47 -7.30
N GLU A 194 6.79 -2.27 -7.64
CA GLU A 194 7.07 -1.03 -6.93
C GLU A 194 6.62 -1.07 -5.47
N ASP A 195 5.51 -1.73 -5.17
CA ASP A 195 5.01 -1.98 -3.82
C ASP A 195 5.96 -2.87 -3.01
N TYR A 196 6.38 -3.99 -3.60
CA TYR A 196 7.32 -4.89 -2.96
C TYR A 196 8.67 -4.23 -2.67
N ILE A 197 9.17 -3.42 -3.60
CA ILE A 197 10.41 -2.65 -3.40
C ILE A 197 10.24 -1.69 -2.22
N LEU A 198 9.12 -0.98 -2.14
CA LEU A 198 8.86 -0.07 -1.03
C LEU A 198 8.80 -0.82 0.30
N TRP A 199 8.10 -1.95 0.37
CA TRP A 199 8.05 -2.75 1.60
C TRP A 199 9.43 -3.21 2.05
N LEU A 200 10.26 -3.70 1.12
CA LEU A 200 11.64 -4.09 1.42
C LEU A 200 12.48 -2.91 1.93
N ASN A 201 12.33 -1.73 1.33
CA ASN A 201 13.06 -0.52 1.74
C ASN A 201 12.65 -0.06 3.15
N VAL A 202 11.37 -0.14 3.50
CA VAL A 202 10.88 0.16 4.85
C VAL A 202 11.40 -0.88 5.85
N LEU A 203 11.28 -2.16 5.55
CA LEU A 203 11.75 -3.24 6.43
C LEU A 203 13.28 -3.24 6.63
N LYS A 204 14.04 -2.75 5.65
CA LYS A 204 15.50 -2.60 5.71
C LYS A 204 15.95 -1.54 6.72
N GLN A 205 15.06 -0.63 7.12
CA GLN A 205 15.29 0.36 8.18
C GLN A 205 15.25 -0.27 9.60
N GLY A 206 15.07 -1.58 9.72
CA GLY A 206 14.92 -2.28 11.00
C GLY A 206 13.47 -2.39 11.49
N ILE A 207 12.52 -1.89 10.69
CA ILE A 207 11.09 -1.96 10.98
C ILE A 207 10.60 -3.40 10.74
N THR A 208 9.64 -3.84 11.56
CA THR A 208 8.89 -5.08 11.35
C THR A 208 7.47 -4.74 10.93
N ALA A 209 6.96 -5.37 9.89
CA ALA A 209 5.55 -5.28 9.50
C ALA A 209 4.72 -6.30 10.29
N TYR A 210 3.55 -5.88 10.81
CA TYR A 210 2.67 -6.72 11.62
C TYR A 210 1.31 -6.91 10.94
N GLY A 211 0.87 -8.16 10.86
CA GLY A 211 -0.35 -8.57 10.17
C GLY A 211 -1.54 -8.79 11.09
N ILE A 212 -2.65 -8.11 10.83
CA ILE A 212 -3.96 -8.40 11.41
C ILE A 212 -4.54 -9.59 10.65
N GLN A 213 -4.80 -10.71 11.36
CA GLN A 213 -5.23 -11.97 10.76
C GLN A 213 -6.70 -11.97 10.28
N GLU A 214 -7.32 -10.81 10.23
CA GLU A 214 -8.67 -10.60 9.73
C GLU A 214 -8.63 -10.07 8.30
N SER A 215 -9.55 -10.53 7.44
CA SER A 215 -9.73 -9.98 6.10
C SER A 215 -10.51 -8.67 6.18
N LEU A 216 -9.82 -7.55 5.91
CA LEU A 216 -10.38 -6.19 5.99
C LEU A 216 -10.40 -5.47 4.64
N ALA A 217 -10.01 -6.14 3.56
CA ALA A 217 -10.00 -5.59 2.21
C ALA A 217 -10.43 -6.65 1.18
N LEU A 218 -10.95 -6.19 0.05
CA LEU A 218 -11.40 -6.98 -1.08
C LEU A 218 -10.59 -6.56 -2.31
N TYR A 219 -9.84 -7.49 -2.87
CA TYR A 219 -9.04 -7.32 -4.08
C TYR A 219 -9.82 -7.80 -5.30
N ARG A 220 -10.06 -6.92 -6.27
CA ARG A 220 -10.78 -7.25 -7.49
C ARG A 220 -9.93 -8.08 -8.44
N THR A 221 -10.48 -9.20 -8.90
CA THR A 221 -9.87 -10.09 -9.88
C THR A 221 -10.69 -10.15 -11.17
N GLY A 222 -10.07 -10.65 -12.24
CA GLY A 222 -10.80 -10.85 -13.52
C GLY A 222 -10.67 -9.71 -14.51
N ASN A 223 -9.96 -8.62 -14.16
CA ASN A 223 -9.59 -7.61 -15.13
C ASN A 223 -8.52 -8.17 -16.08
N SER A 224 -8.80 -8.20 -17.39
CA SER A 224 -7.93 -8.77 -18.43
C SER A 224 -6.53 -8.15 -18.53
N LYS A 225 -6.27 -7.08 -17.78
CA LYS A 225 -4.99 -6.34 -17.71
C LYS A 225 -4.16 -6.62 -16.46
N SER A 226 -4.47 -7.68 -15.68
CA SER A 226 -3.70 -8.02 -14.48
C SER A 226 -2.24 -8.35 -14.84
N ILE A 227 -1.32 -7.53 -14.35
CA ILE A 227 0.14 -7.61 -14.60
C ILE A 227 0.74 -8.91 -14.03
N SER A 228 0.10 -9.53 -13.05
CA SER A 228 0.60 -10.69 -12.30
C SER A 228 0.40 -12.05 -12.98
N GLY A 229 -0.20 -12.11 -14.18
CA GLY A 229 -0.56 -13.38 -14.85
C GLY A 229 0.63 -14.22 -15.37
N ASN A 230 1.78 -13.61 -15.65
CA ASN A 230 2.94 -14.32 -16.19
C ASN A 230 3.98 -14.62 -15.10
N LYS A 231 3.98 -15.88 -14.61
CA LYS A 231 4.87 -16.34 -13.52
C LYS A 231 6.35 -16.21 -13.83
N LEU A 232 6.77 -16.49 -15.07
CA LEU A 232 8.18 -16.39 -15.47
C LEU A 232 8.65 -14.94 -15.45
N GLN A 233 7.82 -14.03 -15.96
CA GLN A 233 8.10 -12.60 -15.96
C GLN A 233 8.13 -12.03 -14.53
N SER A 234 7.23 -12.49 -13.66
CA SER A 234 7.24 -12.10 -12.23
C SER A 234 8.52 -12.58 -11.53
N ALA A 235 9.02 -13.77 -11.85
CA ALA A 235 10.29 -14.26 -11.30
C ALA A 235 11.49 -13.42 -11.78
N LEU A 236 11.53 -13.01 -13.05
CA LEU A 236 12.56 -12.12 -13.57
C LEU A 236 12.53 -10.75 -12.91
N TRP A 237 11.35 -10.19 -12.66
CA TRP A 237 11.21 -8.92 -11.93
C TRP A 237 11.68 -9.05 -10.48
N THR A 238 11.32 -10.14 -9.79
CA THR A 238 11.79 -10.42 -8.43
C THR A 238 13.31 -10.55 -8.38
N TRP A 239 13.93 -11.20 -9.39
CA TRP A 239 15.39 -11.23 -9.52
C TRP A 239 16.00 -9.84 -9.62
N LYS A 240 15.41 -8.96 -10.47
CA LYS A 240 15.84 -7.55 -10.59
C LYS A 240 15.69 -6.80 -9.28
N VAL A 241 14.59 -6.99 -8.54
CA VAL A 241 14.42 -6.39 -7.20
C VAL A 241 15.59 -6.78 -6.30
N TYR A 242 16.00 -8.04 -6.24
CA TYR A 242 17.11 -8.44 -5.40
C TYR A 242 18.44 -7.83 -5.86
N ARG A 243 18.70 -7.83 -7.17
CA ARG A 243 20.00 -7.41 -7.73
C ARG A 243 20.15 -5.89 -7.82
N GLU A 244 19.13 -5.21 -8.34
CA GLU A 244 19.20 -3.80 -8.70
C GLU A 244 18.69 -2.90 -7.57
N SER A 245 17.55 -3.24 -6.97
CA SER A 245 16.95 -2.42 -5.92
C SER A 245 17.56 -2.68 -4.54
N GLN A 246 17.75 -3.96 -4.17
CA GLN A 246 18.20 -4.34 -2.84
C GLN A 246 19.74 -4.54 -2.73
N ASN A 247 20.46 -4.56 -3.86
CA ASN A 247 21.92 -4.79 -3.93
C ASN A 247 22.37 -6.10 -3.25
N ILE A 248 21.55 -7.15 -3.36
CA ILE A 248 21.84 -8.46 -2.77
C ILE A 248 22.85 -9.21 -3.67
N SER A 249 23.85 -9.88 -3.10
CA SER A 249 24.82 -10.68 -3.87
C SER A 249 24.13 -11.81 -4.66
N VAL A 250 24.74 -12.28 -5.76
CA VAL A 250 24.18 -13.33 -6.63
C VAL A 250 23.81 -14.58 -5.83
N VAL A 251 24.72 -15.05 -4.95
CA VAL A 251 24.51 -16.26 -4.14
C VAL A 251 23.29 -16.12 -3.22
N LYS A 252 23.18 -14.98 -2.52
CA LYS A 252 22.01 -14.70 -1.66
C LYS A 252 20.74 -14.51 -2.48
N SER A 253 20.81 -13.92 -3.67
CA SER A 253 19.67 -13.77 -4.57
C SER A 253 19.15 -15.13 -5.03
N MET A 254 20.03 -16.08 -5.38
CA MET A 254 19.65 -17.47 -5.70
C MET A 254 18.98 -18.18 -4.52
N TYR A 255 19.51 -18.00 -3.31
CA TYR A 255 18.90 -18.53 -2.08
C TYR A 255 17.46 -18.02 -1.88
N TYR A 256 17.22 -16.71 -1.99
CA TYR A 256 15.87 -16.15 -1.83
C TYR A 256 14.94 -16.51 -2.99
N MET A 257 15.47 -16.61 -4.23
CA MET A 257 14.70 -17.04 -5.39
C MET A 257 14.21 -18.49 -5.24
N TRP A 258 14.99 -19.37 -4.65
CA TRP A 258 14.56 -20.72 -4.30
C TRP A 258 13.28 -20.69 -3.44
N PHE A 259 13.26 -19.90 -2.36
CA PHE A 259 12.07 -19.76 -1.51
C PHE A 259 10.89 -19.14 -2.26
N TYR A 260 11.13 -18.12 -3.10
CA TYR A 260 10.11 -17.52 -3.93
C TYR A 260 9.40 -18.54 -4.82
N VAL A 261 10.15 -19.39 -5.50
CA VAL A 261 9.62 -20.46 -6.36
C VAL A 261 8.86 -21.49 -5.54
N MET A 262 9.44 -21.97 -4.42
CA MET A 262 8.79 -22.95 -3.55
C MET A 262 7.48 -22.44 -2.93
N ASN A 263 7.43 -21.18 -2.53
CA ASN A 263 6.21 -20.55 -2.02
C ASN A 263 5.16 -20.36 -3.12
N GLY A 264 5.60 -20.05 -4.34
CA GLY A 264 4.71 -19.96 -5.51
C GLY A 264 4.04 -21.31 -5.84
N LEU A 265 4.77 -22.41 -5.71
CA LEU A 265 4.24 -23.76 -5.93
C LEU A 265 3.24 -24.21 -4.85
N LYS A 266 3.46 -23.79 -3.58
CA LYS A 266 2.54 -24.09 -2.46
C LYS A 266 1.19 -23.37 -2.56
N LYS A 267 1.14 -22.18 -3.14
CA LYS A 267 -0.12 -21.41 -3.29
C LYS A 267 -1.11 -22.04 -4.30
N HIS A 268 -0.69 -23.03 -5.06
CA HIS A 268 -1.48 -23.70 -6.10
C HIS A 268 -1.78 -25.17 -5.80
N ARG A 269 -1.46 -25.65 -4.61
CA ARG A 269 -1.95 -26.92 -4.03
C ARG A 269 -3.03 -26.63 -2.99
#